data_cfda59764337b8948aae21ae6f1c51b7
#
_entry.id   cfda59764337b8948aae21ae6f1c51b7
#
_cell.length_a   1.000
_cell.length_b   1.000
_cell.length_c   1.000
_cell.angle_alpha   90.00
_cell.angle_beta   90.00
_cell.angle_gamma   90.00
#
_symmetry.space_group_name_H-M   'P 1'
#
loop_
_entity.id
_entity.type
_entity.pdbx_description
1 polymer ?
#
loop_
_entity_poly.entity_id
_entity_poly.type
_entity_poly.pdbx_seq_one_letter_code
_entity_poly.pdbx_strand_id
1 'polypeptide(L)'
;MTGTGTGADVGPGAGPDVEPDVGPGERPAASGWRPDTLAVRGGLARTGIDETSEALFLTQGYVYGSAGEAEAAFAGQIEHFIYSRYGNPTVSVFEERLRLLEGAPACFATATGMAAVFNSLVAFLRAGDRVVASRALFGSCFVILDELLPRWGITCDFVDGHQLDQWERALATPAQAVFFVSPSNPMQDLVDVRAVCDLAHAAGARVVVDNVFATPLLQKPLDLGADIVVYSATKHIDGQGRVLGGAILGPTGYIDDEVQLLMRHTGPSMSPFNAWVLLKGLETMRLRVEHQCASALRIARWLEEHPRVTRVRYPFLPSHPQYELARRQMAAGGTVVTFEVDGGKEGAFALLDGLRLMDISNNLGDAKSLVTHPATTTHRRLTAQARAAAGITDGVVRVSAGLEDVADLLEDLDQALKG
;
A
#
# COMPACT_ATOMS: atom_id res chain seq x y z
N MET A 1 -60.35 38.88 -46.52
CA MET A 1 -59.16 39.68 -46.13
C MET A 1 -58.34 38.85 -45.17
N THR A 2 -57.54 37.94 -45.71
CA THR A 2 -56.10 38.00 -45.98
C THR A 2 -55.25 38.43 -44.76
N GLY A 3 -54.57 37.52 -44.19
CA GLY A 3 -53.54 37.73 -43.17
C GLY A 3 -52.70 36.45 -42.97
N THR A 4 -51.74 36.29 -43.86
CA THR A 4 -50.75 35.19 -43.80
C THR A 4 -49.72 35.49 -42.78
N GLY A 5 -49.59 34.63 -41.74
CA GLY A 5 -48.51 34.64 -40.79
C GLY A 5 -47.60 33.43 -41.01
N THR A 6 -46.39 33.65 -41.49
CA THR A 6 -45.34 32.67 -41.66
C THR A 6 -44.74 32.30 -40.35
N GLY A 7 -44.99 31.09 -39.86
CA GLY A 7 -44.26 30.50 -38.75
C GLY A 7 -42.87 30.07 -39.21
N ALA A 8 -41.85 30.64 -38.63
CA ALA A 8 -40.48 30.17 -38.79
C ALA A 8 -40.30 28.87 -37.99
N ASP A 9 -40.03 27.79 -38.72
CA ASP A 9 -39.62 26.51 -38.19
C ASP A 9 -38.18 26.63 -37.66
N VAL A 10 -38.04 26.66 -36.33
CA VAL A 10 -36.72 26.60 -35.68
C VAL A 10 -36.40 25.13 -35.52
N GLY A 11 -35.73 24.56 -36.51
CA GLY A 11 -35.13 23.24 -36.39
C GLY A 11 -34.19 23.12 -35.17
N PRO A 12 -34.07 21.93 -34.57
CA PRO A 12 -33.17 21.75 -33.45
C PRO A 12 -31.72 22.05 -33.88
N GLY A 13 -31.10 23.05 -33.27
CA GLY A 13 -29.70 23.36 -33.49
C GLY A 13 -28.83 22.13 -33.18
N ALA A 14 -28.07 21.69 -34.16
CA ALA A 14 -27.02 20.74 -33.94
C ALA A 14 -26.08 21.31 -32.86
N GLY A 15 -26.05 20.64 -31.72
CA GLY A 15 -24.98 20.88 -30.72
C GLY A 15 -23.62 20.64 -31.36
N PRO A 16 -22.56 21.23 -30.86
CA PRO A 16 -21.23 20.98 -31.40
C PRO A 16 -20.97 19.47 -31.42
N ASP A 17 -20.58 18.94 -32.57
CA ASP A 17 -20.05 17.58 -32.70
C ASP A 17 -18.80 17.47 -31.83
N VAL A 18 -18.99 17.08 -30.58
CA VAL A 18 -17.89 16.72 -29.67
C VAL A 18 -17.51 15.30 -30.04
N GLU A 19 -16.62 15.16 -31.00
CA GLU A 19 -15.87 13.91 -31.11
C GLU A 19 -15.20 13.66 -29.78
N PRO A 20 -15.42 12.52 -29.12
CA PRO A 20 -14.68 12.19 -27.91
C PRO A 20 -13.26 11.79 -28.32
N ASP A 21 -12.38 12.77 -28.43
CA ASP A 21 -10.93 12.52 -28.46
C ASP A 21 -10.50 12.04 -27.08
N VAL A 22 -10.78 10.78 -26.78
CA VAL A 22 -10.30 10.05 -25.61
C VAL A 22 -9.16 9.11 -26.06
N GLY A 23 -8.34 9.57 -26.99
CA GLY A 23 -7.00 9.02 -27.12
C GLY A 23 -6.23 9.30 -25.82
N PRO A 24 -5.25 8.47 -25.42
CA PRO A 24 -4.33 8.84 -24.37
C PRO A 24 -3.58 10.08 -24.85
N GLY A 25 -4.15 11.26 -24.56
CA GLY A 25 -3.52 12.53 -24.86
C GLY A 25 -2.08 12.47 -24.34
N GLU A 26 -1.12 12.99 -25.13
CA GLU A 26 0.27 13.05 -24.74
C GLU A 26 0.35 13.47 -23.26
N ARG A 27 0.76 12.52 -22.40
CA ARG A 27 0.91 12.77 -20.97
C ARG A 27 1.88 13.91 -20.82
N PRO A 28 1.48 15.08 -20.26
CA PRO A 28 2.47 16.14 -20.04
C PRO A 28 3.60 15.50 -19.25
N ALA A 29 4.82 15.61 -19.74
CA ALA A 29 5.97 15.03 -19.11
C ALA A 29 6.02 15.55 -17.66
N ALA A 30 5.64 14.70 -16.72
CA ALA A 30 5.71 14.99 -15.27
C ALA A 30 7.17 15.04 -14.80
N SER A 31 8.11 15.02 -15.75
CA SER A 31 9.55 15.10 -15.54
C SER A 31 9.89 16.45 -14.91
N GLY A 32 10.34 16.42 -13.66
CA GLY A 32 10.78 17.59 -12.91
C GLY A 32 9.80 18.11 -11.84
N TRP A 33 8.58 17.58 -11.72
CA TRP A 33 7.68 17.96 -10.64
C TRP A 33 8.10 17.30 -9.32
N ARG A 34 7.94 18.06 -8.22
CA ARG A 34 8.17 17.55 -6.87
C ARG A 34 7.03 16.63 -6.43
N PRO A 35 7.25 15.74 -5.43
CA PRO A 35 6.25 14.77 -4.98
C PRO A 35 4.87 15.35 -4.65
N ASP A 36 4.81 16.53 -4.03
CA ASP A 36 3.53 17.16 -3.69
C ASP A 36 2.73 17.60 -4.93
N THR A 37 3.42 18.09 -5.95
CA THR A 37 2.80 18.40 -7.24
C THR A 37 2.36 17.12 -7.96
N LEU A 38 3.17 16.07 -7.90
CA LEU A 38 2.83 14.76 -8.46
C LEU A 38 1.61 14.15 -7.76
N ALA A 39 1.49 14.29 -6.45
CA ALA A 39 0.35 13.81 -5.67
C ALA A 39 -0.99 14.42 -6.13
N VAL A 40 -0.96 15.66 -6.60
CA VAL A 40 -2.17 16.42 -7.01
C VAL A 40 -2.37 16.40 -8.54
N ARG A 41 -1.29 16.39 -9.33
CA ARG A 41 -1.34 16.61 -10.78
C ARG A 41 -0.82 15.42 -11.61
N GLY A 42 -0.15 14.46 -10.98
CA GLY A 42 0.43 13.32 -11.69
C GLY A 42 -0.65 12.47 -12.35
N GLY A 43 -0.45 12.12 -13.61
CA GLY A 43 -1.39 11.32 -14.40
C GLY A 43 -2.74 11.99 -14.68
N LEU A 44 -2.91 13.30 -14.39
CA LEU A 44 -4.16 14.00 -14.65
C LEU A 44 -4.45 14.03 -16.15
N ALA A 45 -5.52 13.35 -16.57
CA ALA A 45 -6.12 13.45 -17.88
C ALA A 45 -7.52 14.06 -17.73
N ARG A 46 -7.85 15.09 -18.52
CA ARG A 46 -9.17 15.68 -18.58
C ARG A 46 -9.96 15.08 -19.73
N THR A 47 -11.27 15.05 -19.57
CA THR A 47 -12.18 14.72 -20.69
C THR A 47 -12.40 15.94 -21.58
N GLY A 48 -13.18 15.79 -22.65
CA GLY A 48 -13.51 16.90 -23.56
C GLY A 48 -14.34 18.04 -22.94
N ILE A 49 -14.66 17.97 -21.62
CA ILE A 49 -15.38 19.03 -20.89
C ILE A 49 -14.51 19.79 -19.89
N ASP A 50 -13.19 19.50 -19.84
CA ASP A 50 -12.20 20.24 -19.04
C ASP A 50 -12.49 20.31 -17.53
N GLU A 51 -13.01 19.24 -16.95
CA GLU A 51 -13.36 19.13 -15.54
C GLU A 51 -12.17 19.36 -14.60
N THR A 52 -12.42 19.94 -13.43
CA THR A 52 -11.39 20.21 -12.42
C THR A 52 -11.00 18.93 -11.66
N SER A 53 -11.96 18.08 -11.31
CA SER A 53 -11.73 16.80 -10.63
C SER A 53 -11.72 15.68 -11.66
N GLU A 54 -10.87 14.69 -11.47
CA GLU A 54 -10.78 13.54 -12.36
C GLU A 54 -12.13 12.84 -12.51
N ALA A 55 -12.48 12.51 -13.75
CA ALA A 55 -13.73 11.83 -14.08
C ALA A 55 -13.77 10.40 -13.51
N LEU A 56 -14.95 9.99 -13.04
CA LEU A 56 -15.22 8.63 -12.62
C LEU A 56 -15.91 7.84 -13.74
N PHE A 57 -15.17 6.97 -14.40
CA PHE A 57 -15.70 6.08 -15.45
C PHE A 57 -16.21 4.78 -14.84
N LEU A 58 -17.45 4.81 -14.33
CA LEU A 58 -18.09 3.66 -13.70
C LEU A 58 -18.77 2.78 -14.78
N THR A 59 -17.94 2.13 -15.58
CA THR A 59 -18.37 1.20 -16.63
C THR A 59 -17.60 -0.10 -16.57
N GLN A 60 -18.20 -1.19 -17.05
CA GLN A 60 -17.53 -2.50 -17.17
C GLN A 60 -17.02 -2.78 -18.58
N GLY A 61 -17.57 -2.14 -19.62
CA GLY A 61 -17.22 -2.36 -21.02
C GLY A 61 -17.31 -1.09 -21.86
N TYR A 62 -16.84 -1.20 -23.08
CA TYR A 62 -16.70 -0.09 -24.03
C TYR A 62 -17.29 -0.49 -25.37
N VAL A 63 -17.75 0.49 -26.19
CA VAL A 63 -18.33 0.28 -27.50
C VAL A 63 -17.33 0.65 -28.59
N TYR A 64 -17.52 0.12 -29.79
CA TYR A 64 -16.68 0.32 -30.96
C TYR A 64 -17.51 0.87 -32.11
N GLY A 65 -16.91 1.70 -32.94
CA GLY A 65 -17.53 2.26 -34.11
C GLY A 65 -17.81 1.22 -35.22
N SER A 66 -17.05 0.11 -35.22
CA SER A 66 -17.20 -0.98 -36.18
C SER A 66 -16.69 -2.31 -35.67
N ALA A 67 -17.06 -3.43 -36.34
CA ALA A 67 -16.47 -4.75 -36.03
C ALA A 67 -14.97 -4.81 -36.30
N GLY A 68 -14.49 -4.10 -37.33
CA GLY A 68 -13.06 -4.02 -37.64
C GLY A 68 -12.26 -3.26 -36.56
N GLU A 69 -12.83 -2.21 -35.97
CA GLU A 69 -12.25 -1.50 -34.85
C GLU A 69 -12.16 -2.41 -33.61
N ALA A 70 -13.23 -3.16 -33.32
CA ALA A 70 -13.21 -4.14 -32.23
C ALA A 70 -12.12 -5.21 -32.45
N GLU A 71 -12.01 -5.76 -33.68
CA GLU A 71 -10.96 -6.72 -34.02
C GLU A 71 -9.56 -6.12 -33.79
N ALA A 72 -9.31 -4.91 -34.27
CA ALA A 72 -8.04 -4.22 -34.13
C ALA A 72 -7.67 -3.95 -32.66
N ALA A 73 -8.66 -3.55 -31.83
CA ALA A 73 -8.48 -3.35 -30.39
C ALA A 73 -8.12 -4.66 -29.68
N PHE A 74 -8.83 -5.75 -29.95
CA PHE A 74 -8.52 -7.07 -29.35
C PHE A 74 -7.18 -7.64 -29.82
N ALA A 75 -6.77 -7.30 -31.05
CA ALA A 75 -5.46 -7.67 -31.60
C ALA A 75 -4.31 -6.77 -31.09
N GLY A 76 -4.59 -5.74 -30.29
CA GLY A 76 -3.59 -4.78 -29.82
C GLY A 76 -3.00 -3.87 -30.91
N GLN A 77 -3.70 -3.72 -32.04
CA GLN A 77 -3.27 -2.90 -33.17
C GLN A 77 -3.65 -1.42 -32.98
N ILE A 78 -4.62 -1.16 -32.12
CA ILE A 78 -5.01 0.20 -31.70
C ILE A 78 -5.13 0.26 -30.18
N GLU A 79 -4.86 1.42 -29.60
CA GLU A 79 -5.11 1.68 -28.19
C GLU A 79 -6.60 1.94 -27.97
N HIS A 80 -7.26 1.05 -27.24
CA HIS A 80 -8.66 1.17 -26.86
C HIS A 80 -8.94 0.40 -25.57
N PHE A 81 -9.74 0.97 -24.68
CA PHE A 81 -10.25 0.23 -23.53
C PHE A 81 -11.23 -0.84 -23.98
N ILE A 82 -11.04 -2.07 -23.54
CA ILE A 82 -11.84 -3.24 -23.95
C ILE A 82 -12.84 -3.63 -22.88
N TYR A 83 -12.36 -3.74 -21.65
CA TYR A 83 -13.14 -4.19 -20.50
C TYR A 83 -12.43 -3.72 -19.20
N SER A 84 -13.20 -3.22 -18.22
CA SER A 84 -12.62 -2.57 -17.04
C SER A 84 -11.72 -3.47 -16.18
N ARG A 85 -11.86 -4.80 -16.29
CA ARG A 85 -10.91 -5.74 -15.66
C ARG A 85 -9.53 -5.73 -16.34
N TYR A 86 -9.46 -5.32 -17.62
CA TYR A 86 -8.20 -5.19 -18.37
C TYR A 86 -7.59 -3.80 -18.21
N GLY A 87 -8.41 -2.78 -18.13
CA GLY A 87 -8.06 -1.39 -17.95
C GLY A 87 -9.30 -0.49 -17.88
N ASN A 88 -9.19 0.59 -17.11
CA ASN A 88 -10.25 1.59 -16.96
C ASN A 88 -9.62 2.97 -16.79
N PRO A 89 -10.12 4.03 -17.42
CA PRO A 89 -9.50 5.36 -17.36
C PRO A 89 -9.25 5.87 -15.94
N THR A 90 -10.22 5.68 -15.04
CA THR A 90 -10.09 6.12 -13.63
C THR A 90 -9.01 5.31 -12.88
N VAL A 91 -8.95 3.99 -13.12
CA VAL A 91 -7.91 3.12 -12.52
C VAL A 91 -6.54 3.52 -13.04
N SER A 92 -6.40 3.78 -14.34
CA SER A 92 -5.13 4.19 -14.95
C SER A 92 -4.59 5.49 -14.39
N VAL A 93 -5.43 6.48 -14.06
CA VAL A 93 -4.99 7.72 -13.40
C VAL A 93 -4.47 7.44 -11.99
N PHE A 94 -5.10 6.55 -11.23
CA PHE A 94 -4.60 6.13 -9.91
C PHE A 94 -3.24 5.41 -10.03
N GLU A 95 -3.12 4.47 -10.96
CA GLU A 95 -1.87 3.74 -11.22
C GLU A 95 -0.74 4.68 -11.59
N GLU A 96 -0.98 5.61 -12.50
CA GLU A 96 0.02 6.58 -12.94
C GLU A 96 0.46 7.50 -11.81
N ARG A 97 -0.49 8.03 -11.01
CA ARG A 97 -0.16 8.90 -9.88
C ARG A 97 0.68 8.20 -8.83
N LEU A 98 0.31 6.97 -8.47
CA LEU A 98 1.07 6.18 -7.51
C LEU A 98 2.45 5.79 -8.06
N ARG A 99 2.52 5.43 -9.36
CA ARG A 99 3.78 5.15 -10.07
C ARG A 99 4.75 6.32 -9.98
N LEU A 100 4.26 7.53 -10.25
CA LEU A 100 5.06 8.76 -10.19
C LEU A 100 5.52 9.09 -8.76
N LEU A 101 4.65 8.89 -7.76
CA LEU A 101 4.99 9.11 -6.35
C LEU A 101 6.05 8.12 -5.85
N GLU A 102 5.99 6.85 -6.25
CA GLU A 102 6.99 5.85 -5.93
C GLU A 102 8.28 6.08 -6.72
N GLY A 103 8.19 6.59 -7.94
CA GLY A 103 9.30 6.65 -8.89
C GLY A 103 9.48 5.34 -9.66
N ALA A 104 8.43 4.51 -9.73
CA ALA A 104 8.46 3.21 -10.39
C ALA A 104 8.37 3.33 -11.92
N PRO A 105 8.91 2.33 -12.68
CA PRO A 105 8.71 2.24 -14.12
C PRO A 105 7.25 1.98 -14.51
N ALA A 106 6.54 1.10 -13.77
CA ALA A 106 5.14 0.75 -14.01
C ALA A 106 4.38 0.44 -12.70
N CYS A 107 3.05 0.46 -12.76
CA CYS A 107 2.14 0.17 -11.64
C CYS A 107 0.91 -0.58 -12.14
N PHE A 108 0.44 -1.56 -11.38
CA PHE A 108 -0.84 -2.25 -11.60
C PHE A 108 -1.67 -2.23 -10.33
N ALA A 109 -2.90 -1.72 -10.41
CA ALA A 109 -3.83 -1.65 -9.29
C ALA A 109 -4.58 -2.97 -9.07
N THR A 110 -4.72 -3.37 -7.80
CA THR A 110 -5.38 -4.60 -7.40
C THR A 110 -6.55 -4.34 -6.45
N ALA A 111 -7.50 -5.28 -6.38
CA ALA A 111 -8.69 -5.15 -5.53
C ALA A 111 -8.35 -4.97 -4.03
N THR A 112 -7.24 -5.51 -3.57
CA THR A 112 -6.80 -5.48 -2.16
C THR A 112 -5.28 -5.55 -2.06
N GLY A 113 -4.70 -5.14 -0.92
CA GLY A 113 -3.29 -5.34 -0.64
C GLY A 113 -2.87 -6.81 -0.65
N MET A 114 -3.75 -7.73 -0.20
CA MET A 114 -3.45 -9.17 -0.26
C MET A 114 -3.43 -9.71 -1.69
N ALA A 115 -4.26 -9.16 -2.58
CA ALA A 115 -4.16 -9.46 -4.01
C ALA A 115 -2.85 -8.95 -4.59
N ALA A 116 -2.36 -7.78 -4.14
CA ALA A 116 -1.04 -7.29 -4.55
C ALA A 116 0.08 -8.24 -4.10
N VAL A 117 0.12 -8.62 -2.82
CA VAL A 117 1.14 -9.55 -2.30
C VAL A 117 1.10 -10.90 -3.02
N PHE A 118 -0.07 -11.52 -3.13
CA PHE A 118 -0.19 -12.83 -3.76
C PHE A 118 0.23 -12.79 -5.23
N ASN A 119 -0.34 -11.88 -6.00
CA ASN A 119 -0.09 -11.82 -7.45
C ASN A 119 1.32 -11.31 -7.79
N SER A 120 1.95 -10.49 -6.92
CA SER A 120 3.35 -10.09 -7.14
C SER A 120 4.33 -11.26 -7.08
N LEU A 121 4.00 -12.32 -6.37
CA LEU A 121 4.82 -13.53 -6.27
C LEU A 121 4.44 -14.55 -7.35
N VAL A 122 3.15 -14.91 -7.47
CA VAL A 122 2.73 -15.99 -8.39
C VAL A 122 2.80 -15.59 -9.86
N ALA A 123 2.94 -14.29 -10.18
CA ALA A 123 3.15 -13.86 -11.55
C ALA A 123 4.42 -14.48 -12.18
N PHE A 124 5.50 -14.60 -11.41
CA PHE A 124 6.76 -15.14 -11.94
C PHE A 124 7.20 -16.47 -11.31
N LEU A 125 6.72 -16.83 -10.12
CA LEU A 125 7.10 -18.08 -9.47
C LEU A 125 6.48 -19.29 -10.17
N ARG A 126 7.19 -20.42 -10.15
CA ARG A 126 6.81 -21.70 -10.76
C ARG A 126 7.01 -22.84 -9.76
N ALA A 127 6.42 -23.99 -10.04
CA ALA A 127 6.65 -25.21 -9.25
C ALA A 127 8.15 -25.56 -9.24
N GLY A 128 8.69 -25.83 -8.05
CA GLY A 128 10.12 -26.06 -7.81
C GLY A 128 10.89 -24.82 -7.37
N ASP A 129 10.30 -23.62 -7.49
CA ASP A 129 10.92 -22.37 -7.04
C ASP A 129 11.01 -22.28 -5.52
N ARG A 130 11.94 -21.45 -5.07
CA ARG A 130 12.22 -21.20 -3.67
C ARG A 130 12.13 -19.72 -3.36
N VAL A 131 11.47 -19.39 -2.24
CA VAL A 131 11.35 -18.03 -1.68
C VAL A 131 12.13 -17.97 -0.37
N VAL A 132 12.85 -16.89 -0.11
CA VAL A 132 13.39 -16.55 1.21
C VAL A 132 12.63 -15.35 1.75
N ALA A 133 12.05 -15.45 2.93
CA ALA A 133 11.20 -14.41 3.47
C ALA A 133 11.56 -14.04 4.91
N SER A 134 11.33 -12.76 5.28
CA SER A 134 11.35 -12.38 6.70
C SER A 134 10.23 -13.10 7.45
N ARG A 135 10.51 -13.53 8.69
CA ARG A 135 9.51 -14.13 9.58
C ARG A 135 8.50 -13.10 10.09
N ALA A 136 8.93 -11.85 10.23
CA ALA A 136 8.12 -10.75 10.75
C ALA A 136 7.18 -10.19 9.65
N LEU A 137 6.13 -10.94 9.33
CA LEU A 137 5.15 -10.64 8.30
C LEU A 137 3.75 -10.38 8.88
N PHE A 138 2.93 -9.68 8.11
CA PHE A 138 1.49 -9.71 8.36
C PHE A 138 0.95 -11.13 8.25
N GLY A 139 0.04 -11.53 9.16
CA GLY A 139 -0.38 -12.93 9.26
C GLY A 139 -0.90 -13.57 7.97
N SER A 140 -1.58 -12.81 7.10
CA SER A 140 -2.04 -13.34 5.82
C SER A 140 -0.89 -13.49 4.79
N CYS A 141 0.14 -12.66 4.86
CA CYS A 141 1.35 -12.85 4.04
C CYS A 141 2.08 -14.13 4.46
N PHE A 142 2.17 -14.38 5.77
CA PHE A 142 2.72 -15.63 6.29
C PHE A 142 1.95 -16.85 5.75
N VAL A 143 0.61 -16.83 5.78
CA VAL A 143 -0.24 -17.91 5.24
C VAL A 143 -0.01 -18.12 3.74
N ILE A 144 0.19 -17.06 2.96
CA ILE A 144 0.52 -17.20 1.53
C ILE A 144 1.81 -18.02 1.37
N LEU A 145 2.87 -17.65 2.10
CA LEU A 145 4.20 -18.25 1.97
C LEU A 145 4.29 -19.66 2.57
N ASP A 146 3.66 -19.87 3.74
CA ASP A 146 3.78 -21.10 4.51
C ASP A 146 2.75 -22.18 4.14
N GLU A 147 1.55 -21.76 3.71
CA GLU A 147 0.45 -22.69 3.47
C GLU A 147 -0.02 -22.75 2.00
N LEU A 148 -0.06 -21.60 1.30
CA LEU A 148 -0.64 -21.56 -0.05
C LEU A 148 0.39 -21.89 -1.14
N LEU A 149 1.54 -21.23 -1.16
CA LEU A 149 2.58 -21.48 -2.17
C LEU A 149 3.08 -22.93 -2.17
N PRO A 150 3.25 -23.62 -1.02
CA PRO A 150 3.62 -25.03 -1.00
C PRO A 150 2.64 -25.96 -1.72
N ARG A 151 1.35 -25.60 -1.80
CA ARG A 151 0.35 -26.39 -2.57
C ARG A 151 0.66 -26.44 -4.07
N TRP A 152 1.45 -25.49 -4.55
CA TRP A 152 1.89 -25.42 -5.95
C TRP A 152 3.37 -25.77 -6.14
N GLY A 153 3.97 -26.40 -5.12
CA GLY A 153 5.34 -26.88 -5.18
C GLY A 153 6.40 -25.78 -5.04
N ILE A 154 6.03 -24.62 -4.48
CA ILE A 154 6.95 -23.52 -4.18
C ILE A 154 7.32 -23.63 -2.70
N THR A 155 8.61 -23.60 -2.38
CA THR A 155 9.11 -23.68 -1.00
C THR A 155 9.44 -22.31 -0.44
N CYS A 156 9.32 -22.12 0.89
CA CYS A 156 9.69 -20.89 1.56
C CYS A 156 10.55 -21.14 2.78
N ASP A 157 11.69 -20.46 2.86
CA ASP A 157 12.54 -20.41 4.05
C ASP A 157 12.36 -19.07 4.77
N PHE A 158 12.17 -19.13 6.09
CA PHE A 158 11.97 -17.95 6.92
C PHE A 158 13.23 -17.59 7.72
N VAL A 159 13.60 -16.31 7.65
CA VAL A 159 14.70 -15.71 8.39
C VAL A 159 14.23 -14.60 9.31
N ASP A 160 15.01 -14.26 10.34
CA ASP A 160 14.76 -13.05 11.12
C ASP A 160 15.26 -11.84 10.34
N GLY A 161 14.33 -11.04 9.80
CA GLY A 161 14.61 -10.03 8.78
C GLY A 161 15.63 -8.97 9.18
N HIS A 162 15.81 -8.71 10.49
CA HIS A 162 16.82 -7.77 11.01
C HIS A 162 18.22 -8.40 11.20
N GLN A 163 18.39 -9.72 10.95
CA GLN A 163 19.63 -10.45 11.09
C GLN A 163 20.24 -10.73 9.72
N LEU A 164 21.17 -9.90 9.27
CA LEU A 164 21.75 -9.99 7.92
C LEU A 164 22.44 -11.34 7.66
N ASP A 165 23.10 -11.91 8.68
CA ASP A 165 23.77 -13.21 8.62
C ASP A 165 22.80 -14.38 8.34
N GLN A 166 21.52 -14.27 8.73
CA GLN A 166 20.52 -15.27 8.36
C GLN A 166 20.15 -15.18 6.89
N TRP A 167 20.06 -13.96 6.32
CA TRP A 167 19.88 -13.75 4.89
C TRP A 167 21.07 -14.32 4.09
N GLU A 168 22.31 -14.03 4.51
CA GLU A 168 23.51 -14.57 3.87
C GLU A 168 23.50 -16.08 3.82
N ARG A 169 23.19 -16.74 4.94
CA ARG A 169 23.11 -18.22 4.99
C ARG A 169 21.98 -18.77 4.12
N ALA A 170 20.81 -18.17 4.17
CA ALA A 170 19.67 -18.62 3.38
C ALA A 170 19.89 -18.43 1.87
N LEU A 171 20.48 -17.32 1.46
CA LEU A 171 20.76 -16.98 0.07
C LEU A 171 22.08 -17.57 -0.47
N ALA A 172 22.85 -18.32 0.35
CA ALA A 172 23.94 -19.16 -0.14
C ALA A 172 23.44 -20.27 -1.08
N THR A 173 22.15 -20.62 -1.02
CA THR A 173 21.45 -21.46 -1.99
C THR A 173 20.59 -20.58 -2.88
N PRO A 174 20.56 -20.81 -4.22
CA PRO A 174 19.75 -20.00 -5.13
C PRO A 174 18.28 -19.92 -4.73
N ALA A 175 17.67 -18.75 -4.87
CA ALA A 175 16.26 -18.51 -4.66
C ALA A 175 15.70 -17.68 -5.83
N GLN A 176 14.40 -17.76 -6.10
CA GLN A 176 13.74 -17.01 -7.15
C GLN A 176 13.15 -15.71 -6.62
N ALA A 177 12.78 -15.69 -5.33
CA ALA A 177 12.24 -14.50 -4.71
C ALA A 177 12.77 -14.30 -3.28
N VAL A 178 12.89 -13.03 -2.89
CA VAL A 178 12.98 -12.58 -1.51
C VAL A 178 11.74 -11.74 -1.19
N PHE A 179 11.11 -11.98 -0.03
CA PHE A 179 9.94 -11.22 0.40
C PHE A 179 10.08 -10.73 1.85
N PHE A 180 9.82 -9.45 2.09
CA PHE A 180 9.77 -8.90 3.45
C PHE A 180 8.91 -7.64 3.57
N VAL A 181 8.56 -7.32 4.81
CA VAL A 181 7.87 -6.08 5.23
C VAL A 181 8.85 -5.24 6.04
N SER A 182 9.02 -3.96 5.73
CA SER A 182 9.89 -3.06 6.49
C SER A 182 9.33 -1.63 6.52
N PRO A 183 9.03 -1.06 7.71
CA PRO A 183 9.08 -1.67 9.06
C PRO A 183 8.10 -2.82 9.25
N SER A 184 8.43 -3.77 10.14
CA SER A 184 7.59 -4.95 10.41
C SER A 184 6.35 -4.63 11.24
N ASN A 185 5.31 -5.45 11.12
CA ASN A 185 4.11 -5.41 11.92
C ASN A 185 4.14 -6.57 12.95
N PRO A 186 4.00 -6.34 14.28
CA PRO A 186 3.76 -5.06 14.93
C PRO A 186 5.03 -4.38 15.45
N MET A 187 6.16 -5.08 15.53
CA MET A 187 7.30 -4.70 16.36
C MET A 187 8.17 -3.58 15.77
N GLN A 188 7.89 -3.11 14.55
CA GLN A 188 8.62 -2.03 13.88
C GLN A 188 10.10 -2.34 13.63
N ASP A 189 10.48 -3.63 13.58
CA ASP A 189 11.82 -4.02 13.19
C ASP A 189 12.06 -3.71 11.71
N LEU A 190 13.29 -3.33 11.38
CA LEU A 190 13.68 -2.94 10.04
C LEU A 190 14.53 -4.03 9.37
N VAL A 191 14.31 -4.20 8.08
CA VAL A 191 15.24 -4.92 7.20
C VAL A 191 16.17 -3.89 6.57
N ASP A 192 17.48 -4.15 6.54
CA ASP A 192 18.41 -3.36 5.73
C ASP A 192 18.14 -3.69 4.25
N VAL A 193 17.28 -2.87 3.65
CA VAL A 193 16.75 -3.13 2.30
C VAL A 193 17.86 -3.26 1.29
N ARG A 194 18.84 -2.34 1.30
CA ARG A 194 19.96 -2.37 0.35
C ARG A 194 20.82 -3.62 0.51
N ALA A 195 21.23 -3.92 1.73
CA ALA A 195 22.08 -5.09 1.97
C ALA A 195 21.37 -6.41 1.58
N VAL A 196 20.07 -6.53 1.88
CA VAL A 196 19.30 -7.72 1.49
C VAL A 196 19.08 -7.79 -0.01
N CYS A 197 18.86 -6.67 -0.70
CA CYS A 197 18.78 -6.64 -2.16
C CYS A 197 20.10 -7.10 -2.81
N ASP A 198 21.24 -6.61 -2.33
CA ASP A 198 22.56 -7.01 -2.86
C ASP A 198 22.78 -8.53 -2.71
N LEU A 199 22.43 -9.11 -1.57
CA LEU A 199 22.50 -10.56 -1.33
C LEU A 199 21.52 -11.35 -2.21
N ALA A 200 20.28 -10.87 -2.35
CA ALA A 200 19.26 -11.50 -3.17
C ALA A 200 19.66 -11.53 -4.64
N HIS A 201 20.13 -10.42 -5.18
CA HIS A 201 20.58 -10.32 -6.56
C HIS A 201 21.80 -11.22 -6.85
N ALA A 202 22.74 -11.31 -5.90
CA ALA A 202 23.85 -12.25 -6.01
C ALA A 202 23.39 -13.72 -6.06
N ALA A 203 22.25 -14.04 -5.42
CA ALA A 203 21.62 -15.36 -5.47
C ALA A 203 20.66 -15.54 -6.67
N GLY A 204 20.48 -14.53 -7.53
CA GLY A 204 19.58 -14.54 -8.68
C GLY A 204 18.10 -14.33 -8.35
N ALA A 205 17.78 -13.87 -7.12
CA ALA A 205 16.43 -13.66 -6.65
C ALA A 205 15.91 -12.24 -6.95
N ARG A 206 14.62 -12.12 -7.29
CA ARG A 206 13.89 -10.83 -7.30
C ARG A 206 13.45 -10.47 -5.88
N VAL A 207 13.57 -9.21 -5.51
CA VAL A 207 13.19 -8.70 -4.19
C VAL A 207 11.82 -8.03 -4.25
N VAL A 208 10.87 -8.55 -3.49
CA VAL A 208 9.52 -7.99 -3.31
C VAL A 208 9.41 -7.39 -1.91
N VAL A 209 9.15 -6.09 -1.83
CA VAL A 209 9.01 -5.37 -0.56
C VAL A 209 7.58 -4.92 -0.34
N ASP A 210 6.99 -5.32 0.79
CA ASP A 210 5.75 -4.70 1.28
C ASP A 210 6.10 -3.42 2.05
N ASN A 211 5.81 -2.28 1.44
CA ASN A 211 6.15 -0.95 1.95
C ASN A 211 4.94 -0.21 2.58
N VAL A 212 3.92 -0.94 2.99
CA VAL A 212 2.64 -0.38 3.48
C VAL A 212 2.83 0.56 4.67
N PHE A 213 3.72 0.22 5.62
CA PHE A 213 3.95 1.02 6.84
C PHE A 213 4.68 2.33 6.56
N ALA A 214 5.68 2.28 5.69
CA ALA A 214 6.50 3.44 5.38
C ALA A 214 5.86 4.37 4.32
N THR A 215 4.97 3.87 3.47
CA THR A 215 4.42 4.62 2.34
C THR A 215 5.51 5.08 1.34
N PRO A 216 5.18 5.50 0.12
CA PRO A 216 6.19 6.05 -0.80
C PRO A 216 6.78 7.39 -0.35
N LEU A 217 6.26 7.96 0.76
CA LEU A 217 6.74 9.23 1.30
C LEU A 217 7.91 9.06 2.27
N LEU A 218 7.93 7.95 3.02
CA LEU A 218 8.91 7.74 4.08
C LEU A 218 10.04 6.79 3.67
N GLN A 219 9.77 5.86 2.75
CA GLN A 219 10.76 4.92 2.25
C GLN A 219 10.47 4.58 0.80
N LYS A 220 11.52 4.52 -0.03
CA LYS A 220 11.46 4.14 -1.45
C LYS A 220 12.30 2.89 -1.70
N PRO A 221 11.71 1.70 -1.58
CA PRO A 221 12.46 0.46 -1.71
C PRO A 221 13.13 0.28 -3.08
N LEU A 222 12.53 0.79 -4.17
CA LEU A 222 13.15 0.73 -5.50
C LEU A 222 14.48 1.49 -5.55
N ASP A 223 14.59 2.65 -4.90
CA ASP A 223 15.84 3.43 -4.80
C ASP A 223 16.89 2.69 -3.94
N LEU A 224 16.45 1.75 -3.10
CA LEU A 224 17.28 0.92 -2.24
C LEU A 224 17.65 -0.43 -2.88
N GLY A 225 17.17 -0.70 -4.09
CA GLY A 225 17.53 -1.88 -4.87
C GLY A 225 16.43 -2.95 -4.97
N ALA A 226 15.25 -2.76 -4.37
CA ALA A 226 14.13 -3.68 -4.56
C ALA A 226 13.67 -3.71 -6.03
N ASP A 227 13.21 -4.86 -6.50
CA ASP A 227 12.68 -5.02 -7.86
C ASP A 227 11.19 -4.70 -7.92
N ILE A 228 10.46 -5.08 -6.88
CA ILE A 228 9.00 -4.99 -6.82
C ILE A 228 8.59 -4.42 -5.45
N VAL A 229 7.66 -3.47 -5.49
CA VAL A 229 7.04 -2.90 -4.27
C VAL A 229 5.55 -3.17 -4.30
N VAL A 230 4.99 -3.57 -3.16
CA VAL A 230 3.55 -3.76 -3.01
C VAL A 230 2.97 -2.83 -1.95
N TYR A 231 1.74 -2.38 -2.19
CA TYR A 231 0.97 -1.55 -1.27
C TYR A 231 -0.41 -2.13 -1.00
N SER A 232 -0.82 -2.08 0.27
CA SER A 232 -2.24 -2.04 0.62
C SER A 232 -2.70 -0.58 0.58
N ALA A 233 -3.34 -0.19 -0.52
CA ALA A 233 -3.89 1.15 -0.67
C ALA A 233 -5.03 1.45 0.33
N THR A 234 -5.58 0.41 0.96
CA THR A 234 -6.55 0.44 2.08
C THR A 234 -6.07 1.23 3.29
N LYS A 235 -4.74 1.41 3.46
CA LYS A 235 -4.10 2.02 4.63
C LYS A 235 -3.90 3.53 4.41
N HIS A 236 -2.69 4.02 4.50
CA HIS A 236 -2.37 5.45 4.37
C HIS A 236 -2.79 6.09 3.03
N ILE A 237 -2.87 5.31 1.94
CA ILE A 237 -3.30 5.85 0.65
C ILE A 237 -4.77 6.27 0.73
N ASP A 238 -5.66 5.39 1.18
CA ASP A 238 -7.05 5.78 1.51
C ASP A 238 -7.08 6.78 2.66
N GLY A 239 -6.47 6.43 3.78
CA GLY A 239 -6.23 7.26 4.96
C GLY A 239 -7.48 7.68 5.73
N GLN A 240 -8.65 7.14 5.42
CA GLN A 240 -9.93 7.51 6.04
C GLN A 240 -10.88 6.32 6.24
N GLY A 241 -10.41 5.09 6.06
CA GLY A 241 -11.16 3.86 6.32
C GLY A 241 -12.34 3.61 5.37
N ARG A 242 -12.26 4.07 4.10
CA ARG A 242 -13.39 4.09 3.14
C ARG A 242 -13.44 2.87 2.22
N VAL A 243 -12.28 2.50 1.63
CA VAL A 243 -12.23 1.49 0.58
C VAL A 243 -11.04 0.55 0.70
N LEU A 244 -11.17 -0.62 0.08
CA LEU A 244 -10.07 -1.55 -0.12
C LEU A 244 -9.36 -1.24 -1.44
N GLY A 245 -8.05 -1.50 -1.47
CA GLY A 245 -7.25 -1.46 -2.67
C GLY A 245 -5.84 -1.95 -2.43
N GLY A 246 -5.12 -2.19 -3.51
CA GLY A 246 -3.70 -2.53 -3.50
C GLY A 246 -3.03 -2.10 -4.78
N ALA A 247 -1.71 -2.19 -4.83
CA ALA A 247 -0.93 -1.93 -6.02
C ALA A 247 0.36 -2.74 -6.03
N ILE A 248 0.81 -3.09 -7.23
CA ILE A 248 2.10 -3.72 -7.52
C ILE A 248 2.87 -2.74 -8.41
N LEU A 249 4.09 -2.40 -8.01
CA LEU A 249 4.96 -1.49 -8.75
C LEU A 249 6.30 -2.18 -9.02
N GLY A 250 6.86 -1.95 -10.22
CA GLY A 250 8.12 -2.57 -10.61
C GLY A 250 8.47 -2.30 -12.06
N PRO A 251 9.39 -3.10 -12.65
CA PRO A 251 9.79 -2.97 -14.05
C PRO A 251 8.62 -3.12 -15.02
N THR A 252 8.62 -2.34 -16.10
CA THR A 252 7.55 -2.35 -17.12
C THR A 252 7.29 -3.75 -17.66
N GLY A 253 8.33 -4.48 -18.11
CA GLY A 253 8.17 -5.83 -18.63
C GLY A 253 7.54 -6.81 -17.62
N TYR A 254 7.91 -6.71 -16.33
CA TYR A 254 7.29 -7.53 -15.29
C TYR A 254 5.79 -7.19 -15.11
N ILE A 255 5.44 -5.90 -15.08
CA ILE A 255 4.04 -5.47 -14.92
C ILE A 255 3.21 -5.86 -16.14
N ASP A 256 3.70 -5.59 -17.35
CA ASP A 256 2.92 -5.78 -18.58
C ASP A 256 2.83 -7.25 -19.01
N ASP A 257 3.92 -8.01 -18.91
CA ASP A 257 3.97 -9.37 -19.44
C ASP A 257 3.58 -10.43 -18.40
N GLU A 258 3.90 -10.22 -17.12
CA GLU A 258 3.68 -11.23 -16.06
C GLU A 258 2.46 -10.89 -15.19
N VAL A 259 2.42 -9.68 -14.59
CA VAL A 259 1.32 -9.29 -13.68
C VAL A 259 0.02 -9.09 -14.45
N GLN A 260 0.04 -8.30 -15.52
CA GLN A 260 -1.18 -7.98 -16.28
C GLN A 260 -1.83 -9.24 -16.87
N LEU A 261 -1.02 -10.19 -17.38
CA LEU A 261 -1.52 -11.48 -17.87
C LEU A 261 -2.29 -12.22 -16.77
N LEU A 262 -1.67 -12.36 -15.58
CA LEU A 262 -2.29 -13.06 -14.45
C LEU A 262 -3.56 -12.36 -13.99
N MET A 263 -3.52 -11.03 -13.81
CA MET A 263 -4.62 -10.22 -13.31
C MET A 263 -5.83 -10.21 -14.24
N ARG A 264 -5.61 -10.12 -15.55
CA ARG A 264 -6.68 -10.16 -16.56
C ARG A 264 -7.46 -11.47 -16.53
N HIS A 265 -6.79 -12.59 -16.25
CA HIS A 265 -7.41 -13.92 -16.30
C HIS A 265 -7.90 -14.43 -14.95
N THR A 266 -7.37 -13.95 -13.83
CA THR A 266 -7.77 -14.34 -12.48
C THR A 266 -8.75 -13.38 -11.79
N GLY A 267 -8.78 -12.11 -12.21
CA GLY A 267 -9.86 -11.18 -11.91
C GLY A 267 -9.77 -10.31 -10.65
N PRO A 268 -8.68 -10.24 -9.86
CA PRO A 268 -8.62 -9.39 -8.65
C PRO A 268 -8.35 -7.90 -8.97
N SER A 269 -9.02 -7.35 -9.98
CA SER A 269 -8.90 -5.97 -10.45
C SER A 269 -9.58 -4.96 -9.52
N MET A 270 -9.05 -3.75 -9.47
CA MET A 270 -9.61 -2.66 -8.66
C MET A 270 -10.92 -2.12 -9.27
N SER A 271 -11.91 -1.83 -8.42
CA SER A 271 -13.11 -1.09 -8.83
C SER A 271 -12.75 0.35 -9.20
N PRO A 272 -13.32 0.91 -10.31
CA PRO A 272 -13.11 2.33 -10.65
C PRO A 272 -13.53 3.29 -9.54
N PHE A 273 -14.59 2.98 -8.79
CA PHE A 273 -15.01 3.77 -7.64
C PHE A 273 -13.94 3.78 -6.55
N ASN A 274 -13.39 2.61 -6.20
CA ASN A 274 -12.31 2.54 -5.21
C ASN A 274 -11.05 3.28 -5.70
N ALA A 275 -10.70 3.12 -6.97
CA ALA A 275 -9.58 3.84 -7.58
C ALA A 275 -9.74 5.36 -7.47
N TRP A 276 -10.95 5.89 -7.73
CA TRP A 276 -11.25 7.31 -7.59
C TRP A 276 -11.11 7.81 -6.15
N VAL A 277 -11.62 7.05 -5.18
CA VAL A 277 -11.48 7.38 -3.74
C VAL A 277 -10.01 7.39 -3.33
N LEU A 278 -9.24 6.38 -3.75
CA LEU A 278 -7.80 6.26 -3.46
C LEU A 278 -6.99 7.36 -4.13
N LEU A 279 -7.35 7.71 -5.37
CA LEU A 279 -6.75 8.83 -6.10
C LEU A 279 -6.90 10.15 -5.32
N LYS A 280 -8.09 10.42 -4.77
CA LYS A 280 -8.35 11.57 -3.90
C LYS A 280 -7.62 11.46 -2.56
N GLY A 281 -7.39 10.27 -2.06
CA GLY A 281 -6.57 10.01 -0.89
C GLY A 281 -5.09 10.40 -1.09
N LEU A 282 -4.54 10.16 -2.29
CA LEU A 282 -3.16 10.53 -2.62
C LEU A 282 -2.90 12.04 -2.55
N GLU A 283 -3.88 12.86 -2.93
CA GLU A 283 -3.74 14.34 -2.95
C GLU A 283 -3.36 14.92 -1.58
N THR A 284 -3.84 14.32 -0.50
CA THR A 284 -3.63 14.77 0.89
C THR A 284 -2.71 13.84 1.69
N MET A 285 -2.16 12.80 1.07
CA MET A 285 -1.42 11.76 1.80
C MET A 285 -0.23 12.33 2.57
N ARG A 286 0.55 13.24 1.98
CA ARG A 286 1.70 13.85 2.66
C ARG A 286 1.27 14.61 3.91
N LEU A 287 0.27 15.47 3.81
CA LEU A 287 -0.23 16.27 4.93
C LEU A 287 -0.67 15.38 6.11
N ARG A 288 -1.35 14.28 5.80
CA ARG A 288 -1.79 13.30 6.80
C ARG A 288 -0.61 12.54 7.42
N VAL A 289 0.24 11.96 6.59
CA VAL A 289 1.37 11.14 7.07
C VAL A 289 2.37 11.96 7.87
N GLU A 290 2.70 13.18 7.46
CA GLU A 290 3.62 14.05 8.21
C GLU A 290 3.04 14.42 9.59
N HIS A 291 1.76 14.78 9.66
CA HIS A 291 1.08 15.05 10.93
C HIS A 291 1.08 13.80 11.82
N GLN A 292 0.67 12.66 11.28
CA GLN A 292 0.63 11.38 12.00
C GLN A 292 2.01 10.95 12.51
N CYS A 293 3.08 11.15 11.72
CA CYS A 293 4.46 10.87 12.15
C CYS A 293 4.89 11.77 13.31
N ALA A 294 4.54 13.05 13.26
CA ALA A 294 4.83 13.99 14.35
C ALA A 294 4.11 13.59 15.64
N SER A 295 2.83 13.24 15.55
CA SER A 295 2.04 12.73 16.69
C SER A 295 2.59 11.42 17.23
N ALA A 296 2.90 10.45 16.34
CA ALA A 296 3.48 9.16 16.74
C ALA A 296 4.82 9.30 17.47
N LEU A 297 5.70 10.21 17.02
CA LEU A 297 6.96 10.47 17.72
C LEU A 297 6.74 11.08 19.11
N ARG A 298 5.79 11.99 19.27
CA ARG A 298 5.43 12.56 20.58
C ARG A 298 4.86 11.50 21.50
N ILE A 299 3.94 10.67 21.02
CA ILE A 299 3.37 9.53 21.75
C ILE A 299 4.49 8.57 22.18
N ALA A 300 5.38 8.20 21.26
CA ALA A 300 6.46 7.25 21.54
C ALA A 300 7.41 7.76 22.64
N ARG A 301 7.81 9.04 22.59
CA ARG A 301 8.65 9.67 23.62
C ARG A 301 7.96 9.72 24.98
N TRP A 302 6.69 10.09 25.00
CA TRP A 302 5.91 10.14 26.24
C TRP A 302 5.75 8.75 26.87
N LEU A 303 5.51 7.73 26.04
CA LEU A 303 5.42 6.33 26.51
C LEU A 303 6.74 5.81 27.07
N GLU A 304 7.91 6.21 26.55
CA GLU A 304 9.21 5.81 27.12
C GLU A 304 9.43 6.28 28.56
N GLU A 305 8.80 7.40 28.94
CA GLU A 305 8.92 7.98 30.26
C GLU A 305 7.81 7.49 31.22
N HIS A 306 6.81 6.75 30.71
CA HIS A 306 5.64 6.37 31.49
C HIS A 306 5.92 5.13 32.35
N PRO A 307 5.65 5.16 33.69
CA PRO A 307 6.05 4.09 34.63
C PRO A 307 5.36 2.73 34.38
N ARG A 308 4.19 2.70 33.73
CA ARG A 308 3.46 1.47 33.37
C ARG A 308 3.89 0.86 32.04
N VAL A 309 4.82 1.50 31.31
CA VAL A 309 5.33 1.05 30.02
C VAL A 309 6.71 0.48 30.20
N THR A 310 6.89 -0.78 29.82
CA THR A 310 8.14 -1.50 30.00
C THR A 310 9.05 -1.43 28.78
N ARG A 311 8.49 -1.17 27.60
CA ARG A 311 9.24 -1.08 26.34
C ARG A 311 8.45 -0.30 25.29
N VAL A 312 9.14 0.51 24.51
CA VAL A 312 8.58 1.18 23.33
C VAL A 312 9.37 0.78 22.07
N ARG A 313 8.67 0.59 20.95
CA ARG A 313 9.23 0.32 19.64
C ARG A 313 8.73 1.38 18.67
N TYR A 314 9.63 2.26 18.28
CA TYR A 314 9.39 3.28 17.25
C TYR A 314 10.71 3.61 16.56
N PRO A 315 10.82 3.49 15.22
CA PRO A 315 12.11 3.51 14.52
C PRO A 315 12.96 4.77 14.73
N PHE A 316 12.33 5.91 15.04
CA PHE A 316 13.00 7.20 15.26
C PHE A 316 13.19 7.57 16.75
N LEU A 317 13.06 6.61 17.65
CA LEU A 317 13.55 6.75 19.02
C LEU A 317 15.02 6.30 19.10
N PRO A 318 15.90 7.05 19.78
CA PRO A 318 17.30 6.64 20.00
C PRO A 318 17.45 5.28 20.69
N SER A 319 16.45 4.86 21.48
CA SER A 319 16.37 3.56 22.14
C SER A 319 16.04 2.40 21.20
N HIS A 320 15.58 2.68 19.98
CA HIS A 320 15.28 1.63 19.01
C HIS A 320 16.56 0.94 18.55
N PRO A 321 16.66 -0.41 18.60
CA PRO A 321 17.89 -1.13 18.25
C PRO A 321 18.46 -0.81 16.86
N GLN A 322 17.59 -0.41 15.94
CA GLN A 322 17.94 -0.12 14.56
C GLN A 322 17.77 1.38 14.21
N TYR A 323 17.91 2.26 15.19
CA TYR A 323 17.76 3.72 15.01
C TYR A 323 18.62 4.25 13.87
N GLU A 324 19.90 3.87 13.82
CA GLU A 324 20.82 4.33 12.78
C GLU A 324 20.43 3.82 11.37
N LEU A 325 19.91 2.60 11.28
CA LEU A 325 19.38 2.06 10.03
C LEU A 325 18.12 2.84 9.59
N ALA A 326 17.18 3.08 10.52
CA ALA A 326 15.99 3.87 10.26
C ALA A 326 16.33 5.25 9.70
N ARG A 327 17.31 5.93 10.32
CA ARG A 327 17.76 7.25 9.89
C ARG A 327 18.42 7.27 8.51
N ARG A 328 18.99 6.16 8.06
CA ARG A 328 19.61 6.06 6.73
C ARG A 328 18.60 5.78 5.63
N GLN A 329 17.58 4.97 5.90
CA GLN A 329 16.67 4.49 4.84
C GLN A 329 15.25 5.07 4.89
N MET A 330 14.86 5.77 5.98
CA MET A 330 13.54 6.36 6.14
C MET A 330 13.61 7.87 6.36
N ALA A 331 12.61 8.59 5.86
CA ALA A 331 12.50 10.05 6.08
C ALA A 331 11.92 10.40 7.48
N ALA A 332 11.08 9.53 8.06
CA ALA A 332 10.53 9.64 9.41
C ALA A 332 10.22 8.25 9.98
N GLY A 333 9.92 8.16 11.28
CA GLY A 333 9.72 6.90 12.00
C GLY A 333 8.39 6.17 11.71
N GLY A 334 7.52 6.77 10.91
CA GLY A 334 6.21 6.20 10.59
C GLY A 334 5.10 6.68 11.53
N THR A 335 3.90 6.17 11.30
CA THR A 335 2.67 6.60 12.00
C THR A 335 2.24 5.63 13.10
N VAL A 336 2.98 4.54 13.28
CA VAL A 336 2.64 3.44 14.19
C VAL A 336 3.64 3.37 15.34
N VAL A 337 3.13 3.29 16.56
CA VAL A 337 3.91 3.08 17.78
C VAL A 337 3.52 1.75 18.38
N THR A 338 4.49 0.93 18.74
CA THR A 338 4.27 -0.31 19.48
C THR A 338 4.95 -0.21 20.84
N PHE A 339 4.23 -0.61 21.87
CA PHE A 339 4.74 -0.56 23.24
C PHE A 339 4.23 -1.74 24.05
N GLU A 340 4.85 -1.98 25.18
CA GLU A 340 4.50 -3.06 26.09
C GLU A 340 4.17 -2.48 27.47
N VAL A 341 3.01 -2.86 28.00
CA VAL A 341 2.57 -2.47 29.32
C VAL A 341 2.84 -3.57 30.34
N ASP A 342 2.97 -3.20 31.61
CA ASP A 342 3.01 -4.15 32.70
C ASP A 342 1.68 -4.90 32.89
N GLY A 343 1.70 -6.02 33.59
CA GLY A 343 0.49 -6.83 33.83
C GLY A 343 0.09 -7.75 32.65
N GLY A 344 0.89 -7.83 31.60
CA GLY A 344 0.66 -8.74 30.48
C GLY A 344 -0.67 -8.47 29.78
N LYS A 345 -1.44 -9.54 29.47
CA LYS A 345 -2.72 -9.43 28.75
C LYS A 345 -3.75 -8.60 29.50
N GLU A 346 -3.87 -8.82 30.81
CA GLU A 346 -4.82 -8.10 31.68
C GLU A 346 -4.51 -6.61 31.68
N GLY A 347 -3.22 -6.23 31.79
CA GLY A 347 -2.79 -4.84 31.71
C GLY A 347 -3.07 -4.20 30.35
N ALA A 348 -2.77 -4.93 29.26
CA ALA A 348 -3.08 -4.47 27.90
C ALA A 348 -4.59 -4.29 27.68
N PHE A 349 -5.42 -5.22 28.18
CA PHE A 349 -6.88 -5.11 28.03
C PHE A 349 -7.45 -3.98 28.88
N ALA A 350 -6.98 -3.80 30.13
CA ALA A 350 -7.39 -2.68 30.96
C ALA A 350 -7.08 -1.34 30.30
N LEU A 351 -5.91 -1.21 29.69
CA LEU A 351 -5.57 -0.03 28.89
C LEU A 351 -6.55 0.15 27.73
N LEU A 352 -6.71 -0.87 26.86
CA LEU A 352 -7.55 -0.75 25.69
C LEU A 352 -9.01 -0.39 26.03
N ASP A 353 -9.58 -1.07 27.04
CA ASP A 353 -10.96 -0.85 27.49
C ASP A 353 -11.13 0.49 28.21
N GLY A 354 -10.05 1.06 28.73
CA GLY A 354 -10.03 2.37 29.39
C GLY A 354 -9.96 3.57 28.43
N LEU A 355 -9.58 3.35 27.17
CA LEU A 355 -9.51 4.43 26.17
C LEU A 355 -10.90 5.00 25.84
N ARG A 356 -10.96 6.31 25.61
CA ARG A 356 -12.20 7.05 25.33
C ARG A 356 -12.21 7.73 23.97
N LEU A 357 -11.02 7.96 23.41
CA LEU A 357 -10.83 8.65 22.14
C LEU A 357 -10.35 7.70 21.05
N MET A 358 -9.33 6.88 21.35
CA MET A 358 -8.78 5.93 20.38
C MET A 358 -9.69 4.73 20.20
N ASP A 359 -9.99 4.37 18.96
CA ASP A 359 -10.85 3.21 18.64
C ASP A 359 -10.06 1.88 18.66
N ILE A 360 -10.64 0.84 19.25
CA ILE A 360 -10.08 -0.52 19.17
C ILE A 360 -10.33 -1.08 17.78
N SER A 361 -9.28 -1.15 16.97
CA SER A 361 -9.31 -1.69 15.61
C SER A 361 -7.97 -2.25 15.19
N ASN A 362 -7.98 -3.34 14.42
CA ASN A 362 -6.78 -3.95 13.87
C ASN A 362 -6.22 -3.22 12.61
N ASN A 363 -6.91 -2.17 12.12
CA ASN A 363 -6.47 -1.38 10.98
C ASN A 363 -5.36 -0.38 11.36
N LEU A 364 -4.87 0.41 10.40
CA LEU A 364 -3.85 1.45 10.59
C LEU A 364 -3.89 2.47 9.46
N GLY A 365 -3.26 3.62 9.65
CA GLY A 365 -3.14 4.67 8.64
C GLY A 365 -4.44 5.43 8.39
N ASP A 366 -5.42 5.32 9.28
CA ASP A 366 -6.68 6.06 9.25
C ASP A 366 -6.51 7.49 9.79
N ALA A 367 -7.43 8.38 9.46
CA ALA A 367 -7.54 9.71 10.07
C ALA A 367 -7.84 9.66 11.57
N LYS A 368 -8.46 8.57 12.04
CA LYS A 368 -8.70 8.28 13.45
C LYS A 368 -7.57 7.46 14.05
N SER A 369 -7.22 7.74 15.29
CA SER A 369 -6.26 6.91 16.03
C SER A 369 -6.86 5.56 16.37
N LEU A 370 -6.12 4.50 16.05
CA LEU A 370 -6.55 3.12 16.20
C LEU A 370 -5.58 2.35 17.10
N VAL A 371 -6.12 1.51 17.98
CA VAL A 371 -5.35 0.69 18.90
C VAL A 371 -5.71 -0.79 18.79
N THR A 372 -4.74 -1.68 18.95
CA THR A 372 -4.99 -3.13 18.95
C THR A 372 -4.05 -3.87 19.87
N HIS A 373 -4.48 -5.06 20.34
CA HIS A 373 -3.65 -6.04 21.03
C HIS A 373 -3.21 -7.13 20.02
N PRO A 374 -1.98 -7.08 19.50
CA PRO A 374 -1.56 -7.96 18.40
C PRO A 374 -1.66 -9.45 18.73
N ALA A 375 -1.32 -9.85 19.96
CA ALA A 375 -1.29 -11.26 20.36
C ALA A 375 -2.65 -11.96 20.25
N THR A 376 -3.77 -11.23 20.44
CA THR A 376 -5.13 -11.78 20.36
C THR A 376 -5.87 -11.45 19.07
N THR A 377 -5.30 -10.59 18.23
CA THR A 377 -5.91 -10.13 16.96
C THR A 377 -5.07 -10.51 15.75
N THR A 378 -4.19 -9.63 15.31
CA THR A 378 -3.44 -9.74 14.04
C THR A 378 -2.45 -10.91 14.02
N HIS A 379 -1.95 -11.34 15.19
CA HIS A 379 -0.94 -12.40 15.33
C HIS A 379 -1.48 -13.62 16.11
N ARG A 380 -2.80 -13.74 16.27
CA ARG A 380 -3.44 -14.84 17.01
C ARG A 380 -3.11 -16.24 16.47
N ARG A 381 -2.86 -16.34 15.16
CA ARG A 381 -2.54 -17.64 14.51
C ARG A 381 -1.15 -18.16 14.85
N LEU A 382 -0.23 -17.30 15.27
CA LEU A 382 1.09 -17.73 15.71
C LEU A 382 1.00 -18.48 17.03
N THR A 383 1.81 -19.52 17.20
CA THR A 383 1.97 -20.19 18.49
C THR A 383 2.57 -19.22 19.52
N ALA A 384 2.36 -19.50 20.82
CA ALA A 384 2.95 -18.68 21.88
C ALA A 384 4.48 -18.56 21.74
N GLN A 385 5.14 -19.65 21.37
CA GLN A 385 6.59 -19.67 21.12
C GLN A 385 6.98 -18.79 19.93
N ALA A 386 6.24 -18.86 18.82
CA ALA A 386 6.48 -18.02 17.64
C ALA A 386 6.24 -16.54 17.92
N ARG A 387 5.20 -16.19 18.70
CA ARG A 387 4.98 -14.82 19.15
C ARG A 387 6.10 -14.31 20.02
N ALA A 388 6.54 -15.11 21.00
CA ALA A 388 7.66 -14.74 21.88
C ALA A 388 8.96 -14.53 21.09
N ALA A 389 9.27 -15.41 20.13
CA ALA A 389 10.42 -15.26 19.23
C ALA A 389 10.32 -13.98 18.36
N ALA A 390 9.12 -13.55 17.99
CA ALA A 390 8.88 -12.29 17.29
C ALA A 390 8.80 -11.07 18.24
N GLY A 391 9.06 -11.24 19.56
CA GLY A 391 8.98 -10.17 20.56
C GLY A 391 7.55 -9.71 20.87
N ILE A 392 6.53 -10.44 20.45
CA ILE A 392 5.11 -10.14 20.67
C ILE A 392 4.68 -10.84 21.96
N THR A 393 4.88 -10.16 23.08
CA THR A 393 4.39 -10.62 24.41
C THR A 393 2.91 -10.31 24.57
N ASP A 394 2.32 -10.84 25.64
CA ASP A 394 0.91 -10.59 25.95
C ASP A 394 0.64 -9.17 26.48
N GLY A 395 1.68 -8.38 26.78
CA GLY A 395 1.55 -6.96 27.16
C GLY A 395 1.70 -5.98 25.97
N VAL A 396 1.95 -6.48 24.75
CA VAL A 396 2.18 -5.63 23.58
C VAL A 396 0.89 -5.00 23.06
N VAL A 397 0.93 -3.69 22.91
CA VAL A 397 -0.11 -2.85 22.31
C VAL A 397 0.46 -2.11 21.11
N ARG A 398 -0.32 -1.98 20.03
CA ARG A 398 0.04 -1.20 18.85
C ARG A 398 -0.96 -0.06 18.63
N VAL A 399 -0.47 1.17 18.58
CA VAL A 399 -1.23 2.38 18.23
C VAL A 399 -0.86 2.82 16.81
N SER A 400 -1.85 3.14 15.99
CA SER A 400 -1.72 3.88 14.75
C SER A 400 -2.24 5.29 15.00
N ALA A 401 -1.36 6.28 15.03
CA ALA A 401 -1.73 7.67 15.29
C ALA A 401 -2.56 8.24 14.13
N GLY A 402 -3.65 8.89 14.48
CA GLY A 402 -4.55 9.59 13.57
C GLY A 402 -4.19 11.07 13.40
N LEU A 403 -5.20 11.88 13.13
CA LEU A 403 -5.09 13.31 12.87
C LEU A 403 -5.60 14.16 14.03
N GLU A 404 -6.02 13.55 15.12
CA GLU A 404 -6.47 14.22 16.33
C GLU A 404 -5.34 15.07 16.95
N ASP A 405 -5.70 16.05 17.77
CA ASP A 405 -4.70 16.77 18.56
C ASP A 405 -3.94 15.79 19.44
N VAL A 406 -2.63 15.84 19.34
CA VAL A 406 -1.77 14.89 20.07
C VAL A 406 -1.85 15.07 21.59
N ALA A 407 -2.22 16.24 22.10
CA ALA A 407 -2.44 16.44 23.54
C ALA A 407 -3.64 15.63 24.01
N ASP A 408 -4.75 15.60 23.26
CA ASP A 408 -5.92 14.78 23.57
C ASP A 408 -5.59 13.28 23.54
N LEU A 409 -4.75 12.85 22.58
CA LEU A 409 -4.29 11.46 22.49
C LEU A 409 -3.44 11.06 23.71
N LEU A 410 -2.56 11.96 24.16
CA LEU A 410 -1.73 11.74 25.35
C LEU A 410 -2.56 11.71 26.64
N GLU A 411 -3.57 12.58 26.76
CA GLU A 411 -4.50 12.59 27.89
C GLU A 411 -5.33 11.31 27.93
N ASP A 412 -5.76 10.80 26.75
CA ASP A 412 -6.51 9.55 26.66
C ASP A 412 -5.66 8.34 27.09
N LEU A 413 -4.40 8.28 26.63
CA LEU A 413 -3.45 7.24 27.07
C LEU A 413 -3.15 7.35 28.56
N ASP A 414 -2.91 8.56 29.09
CA ASP A 414 -2.56 8.79 30.48
C ASP A 414 -3.69 8.35 31.44
N GLN A 415 -4.93 8.72 31.12
CA GLN A 415 -6.08 8.32 31.94
C GLN A 415 -6.32 6.80 31.90
N ALA A 416 -6.14 6.16 30.72
CA ALA A 416 -6.32 4.71 30.57
C ALA A 416 -5.20 3.89 31.22
N LEU A 417 -3.96 4.40 31.28
CA LEU A 417 -2.84 3.77 31.95
C LEU A 417 -2.88 3.90 33.49
N LYS A 418 -3.63 4.87 34.03
CA LYS A 418 -3.81 5.08 35.48
C LYS A 418 -4.92 4.22 36.09
N GLY A 419 -5.90 3.85 35.30
CA GLY A 419 -7.04 3.02 35.71
C GLY A 419 -6.68 1.56 35.84
#